data_d192a7499333938265f8af8ea57ec1ba
#
_entry.id   d192a7499333938265f8af8ea57ec1ba
#
_cell.length_a   1.000
_cell.length_b   1.000
_cell.length_c   1.000
_cell.angle_alpha   90.00
_cell.angle_beta   90.00
_cell.angle_gamma   90.00
#
_symmetry.space_group_name_H-M   'P 1'
#
loop_
_entity.id
_entity.type
_entity.pdbx_description
1 polymer ?
#
loop_
_entity_poly.entity_id
_entity_poly.type
_entity_poly.pdbx_seq_one_letter_code
_entity_poly.pdbx_strand_id
1 'polypeptide(L)'
;VGSSGPTLTILANKFVGIGNTNPTEPLNLSTNFGYGFSHSAGGQAFATFIDPSGVFAGSKVNAPFHLYVGTNGPNMTILANGNIGIGTTVPTYKLSVNGNIRSKEVVVETGWADYVFGKEYRLLPLEELKQFIDQHKHLPNIPSAKEIEEKGLNVGDVQKRMMEKIEELTLYLLEANSQIRQLQIEMESLKKKNNK
;
A
#
# COMPACT_ATOMS: atom_id res chain seq x y z
N VAL A 1 49.73 6.60 -18.75
CA VAL A 1 49.22 5.52 -19.62
C VAL A 1 49.35 4.25 -18.81
N GLY A 2 48.31 3.83 -18.10
CA GLY A 2 48.34 2.60 -17.36
C GLY A 2 48.43 1.39 -18.29
N SER A 3 49.22 0.39 -17.94
CA SER A 3 49.27 -0.89 -18.65
C SER A 3 47.91 -1.59 -18.53
N SER A 4 47.06 -1.31 -19.47
CA SER A 4 45.82 -2.06 -19.59
C SER A 4 46.15 -3.41 -20.21
N GLY A 5 45.93 -4.49 -19.48
CA GLY A 5 45.84 -5.83 -20.06
C GLY A 5 44.80 -5.89 -21.18
N PRO A 6 44.70 -7.00 -21.91
CA PRO A 6 43.81 -7.10 -23.05
C PRO A 6 42.38 -6.76 -22.67
N THR A 7 41.75 -5.88 -23.44
CA THR A 7 40.36 -5.44 -23.25
C THR A 7 39.35 -6.56 -23.57
N LEU A 8 39.78 -7.54 -24.39
CA LEU A 8 39.02 -8.73 -24.73
C LEU A 8 39.91 -9.97 -24.58
N THR A 9 39.50 -10.92 -23.84
CA THR A 9 40.17 -12.24 -23.64
C THR A 9 39.21 -13.36 -24.06
N ILE A 10 39.70 -14.31 -24.84
CA ILE A 10 38.99 -15.55 -25.19
C ILE A 10 39.91 -16.68 -24.77
N LEU A 11 39.46 -17.51 -23.82
CA LEU A 11 40.20 -18.67 -23.32
C LEU A 11 39.94 -19.93 -24.18
N ALA A 12 40.84 -20.91 -24.05
CA ALA A 12 40.65 -22.21 -24.75
C ALA A 12 39.38 -22.94 -24.40
N ASN A 13 38.84 -22.73 -23.19
CA ASN A 13 37.52 -23.22 -22.73
C ASN A 13 36.33 -22.44 -23.32
N LYS A 14 36.57 -21.49 -24.24
CA LYS A 14 35.59 -20.61 -24.90
C LYS A 14 34.97 -19.55 -23.99
N PHE A 15 35.51 -19.29 -22.80
CA PHE A 15 35.09 -18.19 -21.97
C PHE A 15 35.61 -16.85 -22.51
N VAL A 16 34.72 -15.84 -22.50
CA VAL A 16 35.00 -14.49 -23.01
C VAL A 16 35.07 -13.51 -21.84
N GLY A 17 36.17 -12.88 -21.65
CA GLY A 17 36.38 -11.81 -20.68
C GLY A 17 36.52 -10.44 -21.37
N ILE A 18 35.75 -9.46 -20.92
CA ILE A 18 35.89 -8.06 -21.30
C ILE A 18 36.37 -7.33 -20.05
N GLY A 19 37.60 -6.77 -20.12
CA GLY A 19 38.25 -6.19 -18.94
C GLY A 19 38.73 -7.24 -17.92
N ASN A 20 38.69 -8.53 -18.25
CA ASN A 20 39.13 -9.64 -17.43
C ASN A 20 39.98 -10.62 -18.24
N THR A 21 41.18 -10.92 -17.78
CA THR A 21 42.11 -11.87 -18.43
C THR A 21 41.92 -13.32 -17.97
N ASN A 22 41.12 -13.51 -16.90
CA ASN A 22 40.83 -14.84 -16.37
C ASN A 22 39.34 -14.99 -16.09
N PRO A 23 38.49 -15.00 -17.13
CA PRO A 23 37.02 -15.14 -16.95
C PRO A 23 36.67 -16.50 -16.33
N THR A 24 35.82 -16.45 -15.30
CA THR A 24 35.29 -17.64 -14.59
C THR A 24 33.94 -18.09 -15.12
N GLU A 25 33.30 -17.26 -15.95
CA GLU A 25 32.00 -17.51 -16.56
C GLU A 25 32.08 -17.45 -18.08
N PRO A 26 31.13 -18.06 -18.82
CA PRO A 26 31.13 -18.02 -20.30
C PRO A 26 31.23 -16.63 -20.90
N LEU A 27 30.63 -15.61 -20.27
CA LEU A 27 30.83 -14.19 -20.56
C LEU A 27 31.04 -13.45 -19.23
N ASN A 28 32.21 -12.91 -19.03
CA ASN A 28 32.57 -12.16 -17.83
C ASN A 28 32.99 -10.72 -18.20
N LEU A 29 32.24 -9.75 -17.70
CA LEU A 29 32.58 -8.32 -17.79
C LEU A 29 33.14 -7.89 -16.44
N SER A 30 34.37 -7.37 -16.42
CA SER A 30 34.99 -6.84 -15.24
C SER A 30 35.25 -5.32 -15.41
N THR A 31 34.58 -4.56 -14.56
CA THR A 31 34.79 -3.12 -14.44
C THR A 31 35.05 -2.78 -12.97
N ASN A 32 35.90 -1.81 -12.69
CA ASN A 32 36.15 -1.42 -11.32
C ASN A 32 34.92 -0.72 -10.72
N PHE A 33 34.35 0.22 -11.47
CA PHE A 33 33.11 0.94 -11.17
C PHE A 33 32.43 1.39 -12.45
N GLY A 34 31.12 1.62 -12.38
CA GLY A 34 30.37 2.21 -13.49
C GLY A 34 29.54 1.18 -14.26
N TYR A 35 29.24 1.52 -15.51
CA TYR A 35 28.38 0.72 -16.37
C TYR A 35 29.11 -0.51 -16.91
N GLY A 36 28.60 -1.71 -16.65
CA GLY A 36 29.13 -2.95 -17.21
C GLY A 36 28.56 -3.28 -18.57
N PHE A 37 27.22 -3.27 -18.70
CA PHE A 37 26.50 -3.47 -19.96
C PHE A 37 25.63 -2.25 -20.23
N SER A 38 25.62 -1.77 -21.47
CA SER A 38 24.70 -0.72 -21.89
C SER A 38 24.19 -1.00 -23.29
N HIS A 39 22.85 -0.97 -23.46
CA HIS A 39 22.18 -1.02 -24.73
C HIS A 39 21.35 0.24 -24.91
N SER A 40 21.60 1.00 -25.96
CA SER A 40 20.90 2.27 -26.23
C SER A 40 20.45 2.37 -27.67
N ALA A 41 19.24 2.89 -27.85
CA ALA A 41 18.66 3.21 -29.15
C ALA A 41 17.59 4.31 -29.00
N GLY A 42 17.49 5.22 -29.97
CA GLY A 42 16.43 6.23 -30.03
C GLY A 42 16.32 7.11 -28.77
N GLY A 43 17.43 7.44 -28.10
CA GLY A 43 17.44 8.23 -26.88
C GLY A 43 17.11 7.43 -25.59
N GLN A 44 16.78 6.15 -25.71
CA GLN A 44 16.57 5.25 -24.58
C GLN A 44 17.83 4.45 -24.29
N ALA A 45 18.10 4.11 -23.02
CA ALA A 45 19.25 3.29 -22.65
C ALA A 45 18.92 2.41 -21.43
N PHE A 46 19.12 1.10 -21.60
CA PHE A 46 19.21 0.15 -20.51
C PHE A 46 20.68 -0.07 -20.14
N ALA A 47 20.98 -0.16 -18.86
CA ALA A 47 22.33 -0.49 -18.42
C ALA A 47 22.34 -1.27 -17.12
N THR A 48 23.44 -2.02 -16.89
CA THR A 48 23.85 -2.47 -15.57
C THR A 48 24.91 -1.53 -15.01
N PHE A 49 24.86 -1.29 -13.72
CA PHE A 49 25.77 -0.39 -13.03
C PHE A 49 26.18 -1.02 -11.68
N ILE A 50 27.44 -0.85 -11.30
CA ILE A 50 27.98 -1.36 -10.04
C ILE A 50 28.78 -0.24 -9.37
N ASP A 51 28.52 -0.05 -8.08
CA ASP A 51 29.30 0.81 -7.20
C ASP A 51 29.34 0.24 -5.77
N PRO A 52 30.03 0.88 -4.80
CA PRO A 52 30.08 0.40 -3.41
C PRO A 52 28.73 0.32 -2.71
N SER A 53 27.66 0.98 -3.21
CA SER A 53 26.31 0.93 -2.63
C SER A 53 25.48 -0.24 -3.16
N GLY A 54 25.90 -0.86 -4.30
CA GLY A 54 25.17 -2.01 -4.81
C GLY A 54 25.33 -2.29 -6.31
N VAL A 55 24.48 -3.21 -6.76
CA VAL A 55 24.33 -3.64 -8.16
C VAL A 55 23.00 -3.16 -8.69
N PHE A 56 23.01 -2.50 -9.83
CA PHE A 56 21.84 -1.85 -10.42
C PHE A 56 21.61 -2.34 -11.85
N ALA A 57 20.34 -2.48 -12.24
CA ALA A 57 19.94 -2.71 -13.61
C ALA A 57 18.68 -1.88 -13.90
N GLY A 58 18.65 -1.16 -15.02
CA GLY A 58 17.48 -0.34 -15.33
C GLY A 58 17.71 0.69 -16.43
N SER A 59 16.83 1.67 -16.48
CA SER A 59 16.93 2.80 -17.40
C SER A 59 18.06 3.73 -16.96
N LYS A 60 19.00 3.99 -17.86
CA LYS A 60 20.10 4.96 -17.67
C LYS A 60 19.65 6.41 -17.89
N VAL A 61 18.51 6.60 -18.50
CA VAL A 61 17.91 7.91 -18.81
C VAL A 61 16.64 8.12 -17.99
N ASN A 62 16.14 9.35 -17.94
CA ASN A 62 14.87 9.67 -17.27
C ASN A 62 13.66 9.14 -18.06
N ALA A 63 13.55 7.82 -18.17
CA ALA A 63 12.51 7.11 -18.88
C ALA A 63 11.99 5.93 -18.07
N PRO A 64 10.75 5.48 -18.28
CA PRO A 64 10.23 4.29 -17.62
C PRO A 64 11.10 3.06 -17.89
N PHE A 65 11.22 2.20 -16.88
CA PHE A 65 11.78 0.87 -17.01
C PHE A 65 10.65 -0.16 -16.97
N HIS A 66 10.59 -1.03 -17.99
CA HIS A 66 9.54 -2.02 -18.15
C HIS A 66 10.10 -3.43 -18.06
N LEU A 67 9.44 -4.29 -17.29
CA LEU A 67 9.59 -5.74 -17.32
C LEU A 67 8.37 -6.34 -18.00
N TYR A 68 8.59 -7.23 -18.98
CA TYR A 68 7.50 -7.85 -19.73
C TYR A 68 7.80 -9.32 -20.05
N VAL A 69 6.73 -10.10 -20.23
CA VAL A 69 6.77 -11.47 -20.71
C VAL A 69 5.78 -11.59 -21.88
N GLY A 70 6.24 -12.16 -23.00
CA GLY A 70 5.43 -12.26 -24.21
C GLY A 70 5.28 -10.91 -24.94
N THR A 71 4.18 -10.75 -25.68
CA THR A 71 3.94 -9.61 -26.58
C THR A 71 2.84 -8.65 -26.10
N ASN A 72 2.19 -8.93 -24.97
CA ASN A 72 1.00 -8.20 -24.51
C ASN A 72 1.29 -6.92 -23.68
N GLY A 73 2.50 -6.37 -23.82
CA GLY A 73 2.92 -5.17 -23.09
C GLY A 73 3.55 -5.46 -21.73
N PRO A 74 3.97 -4.42 -21.02
CA PRO A 74 4.72 -4.59 -19.77
C PRO A 74 3.85 -5.15 -18.64
N ASN A 75 4.36 -6.19 -17.96
CA ASN A 75 3.74 -6.75 -16.77
C ASN A 75 4.05 -5.90 -15.53
N MET A 76 5.24 -5.24 -15.53
CA MET A 76 5.64 -4.29 -14.48
C MET A 76 6.30 -3.06 -15.11
N THR A 77 5.96 -1.90 -14.59
CA THR A 77 6.50 -0.60 -15.01
C THR A 77 7.06 0.11 -13.80
N ILE A 78 8.25 0.66 -13.91
CA ILE A 78 8.84 1.58 -12.94
C ILE A 78 9.00 2.93 -13.63
N LEU A 79 8.26 3.95 -13.19
CA LEU A 79 8.38 5.29 -13.73
C LEU A 79 9.61 6.01 -13.16
N ALA A 80 10.07 7.04 -13.86
CA ALA A 80 11.18 7.88 -13.42
C ALA A 80 10.95 8.58 -12.06
N ASN A 81 9.70 8.81 -11.67
CA ASN A 81 9.32 9.34 -10.34
C ASN A 81 9.33 8.28 -9.22
N GLY A 82 9.68 7.04 -9.55
CA GLY A 82 9.73 5.90 -8.64
C GLY A 82 8.39 5.21 -8.37
N ASN A 83 7.32 5.57 -9.08
CA ASN A 83 6.06 4.84 -8.98
C ASN A 83 6.16 3.50 -9.74
N ILE A 84 5.60 2.44 -9.15
CA ILE A 84 5.60 1.09 -9.67
C ILE A 84 4.19 0.70 -10.08
N GLY A 85 4.03 0.25 -11.32
CA GLY A 85 2.80 -0.31 -11.86
C GLY A 85 2.91 -1.80 -12.09
N ILE A 86 1.95 -2.59 -11.64
CA ILE A 86 1.76 -3.99 -12.01
C ILE A 86 0.48 -4.08 -12.83
N GLY A 87 0.58 -4.52 -14.08
CA GLY A 87 -0.54 -4.53 -15.02
C GLY A 87 -1.02 -3.14 -15.47
N THR A 88 -0.26 -2.09 -15.17
CA THR A 88 -0.51 -0.71 -15.61
C THR A 88 0.79 0.01 -15.93
N THR A 89 0.76 0.87 -16.95
CA THR A 89 1.89 1.72 -17.36
C THR A 89 1.80 3.14 -16.80
N VAL A 90 0.70 3.48 -16.12
CA VAL A 90 0.41 4.82 -15.58
C VAL A 90 0.09 4.76 -14.08
N PRO A 91 1.01 4.29 -13.23
CA PRO A 91 0.80 4.21 -11.79
C PRO A 91 0.66 5.61 -11.18
N THR A 92 -0.45 5.83 -10.46
CA THR A 92 -0.75 7.10 -9.76
C THR A 92 -0.26 7.12 -8.32
N TYR A 93 -0.02 5.95 -7.72
CA TYR A 93 0.54 5.76 -6.39
C TYR A 93 1.93 5.12 -6.46
N LYS A 94 2.64 5.09 -5.33
CA LYS A 94 3.96 4.41 -5.25
C LYS A 94 3.91 2.97 -5.70
N LEU A 95 2.82 2.27 -5.43
CA LEU A 95 2.49 0.98 -6.03
C LEU A 95 1.04 1.02 -6.51
N SER A 96 0.84 0.80 -7.81
CA SER A 96 -0.49 0.68 -8.42
C SER A 96 -0.60 -0.70 -9.08
N VAL A 97 -1.60 -1.48 -8.68
CA VAL A 97 -1.86 -2.82 -9.21
C VAL A 97 -3.20 -2.82 -9.93
N ASN A 98 -3.19 -3.08 -11.23
CA ASN A 98 -4.40 -3.30 -12.02
C ASN A 98 -4.78 -4.78 -11.97
N GLY A 99 -5.37 -5.21 -10.85
CA GLY A 99 -5.73 -6.59 -10.56
C GLY A 99 -5.86 -6.86 -9.07
N ASN A 100 -6.09 -8.11 -8.71
CA ASN A 100 -6.22 -8.54 -7.33
C ASN A 100 -4.85 -8.75 -6.68
N ILE A 101 -4.71 -8.36 -5.41
CA ILE A 101 -3.54 -8.65 -4.58
C ILE A 101 -3.92 -9.75 -3.59
N ARG A 102 -3.16 -10.84 -3.56
CA ARG A 102 -3.27 -11.88 -2.55
C ARG A 102 -2.06 -11.82 -1.63
N SER A 103 -2.29 -11.58 -0.36
CA SER A 103 -1.25 -11.56 0.69
C SER A 103 -1.67 -12.44 1.87
N LYS A 104 -0.73 -12.86 2.70
CA LYS A 104 -1.04 -13.51 3.99
C LYS A 104 -1.43 -12.48 5.03
N GLU A 105 -0.81 -11.30 4.99
CA GLU A 105 -1.05 -10.21 5.92
C GLU A 105 -0.72 -8.86 5.25
N VAL A 106 -1.41 -7.80 5.68
CA VAL A 106 -1.12 -6.41 5.30
C VAL A 106 -1.17 -5.57 6.57
N VAL A 107 -0.05 -4.94 6.91
CA VAL A 107 0.02 -3.95 7.99
C VAL A 107 -0.23 -2.57 7.38
N VAL A 108 -1.26 -1.89 7.87
CA VAL A 108 -1.61 -0.53 7.45
C VAL A 108 -1.34 0.41 8.61
N GLU A 109 -0.36 1.29 8.45
CA GLU A 109 -0.05 2.31 9.46
C GLU A 109 -1.07 3.46 9.35
N THR A 110 -1.92 3.57 10.36
CA THR A 110 -2.93 4.63 10.48
C THR A 110 -3.15 4.97 11.96
N GLY A 111 -3.76 6.12 12.24
CA GLY A 111 -4.24 6.43 13.59
C GLY A 111 -5.38 5.49 14.02
N TRP A 112 -5.64 5.36 15.31
CA TRP A 112 -6.70 4.53 15.88
C TRP A 112 -7.79 5.35 16.55
N ALA A 113 -8.92 4.72 16.94
CA ALA A 113 -10.16 5.42 17.31
C ALA A 113 -10.36 5.63 18.82
N ASP A 114 -9.43 5.22 19.70
CA ASP A 114 -9.55 5.24 21.18
C ASP A 114 -10.01 6.58 21.80
N TYR A 115 -10.07 7.64 20.99
CA TYR A 115 -10.57 8.95 21.39
C TYR A 115 -12.07 8.99 21.73
N VAL A 116 -12.86 7.99 21.30
CA VAL A 116 -14.30 7.90 21.56
C VAL A 116 -14.61 7.80 23.06
N PHE A 117 -13.72 7.16 23.84
CA PHE A 117 -13.84 7.09 25.29
C PHE A 117 -13.25 8.33 26.03
N GLY A 118 -12.77 9.29 25.28
CA GLY A 118 -12.24 10.55 25.83
C GLY A 118 -13.36 11.46 26.35
N LYS A 119 -13.05 12.23 27.40
CA LYS A 119 -14.03 13.14 28.04
C LYS A 119 -14.58 14.22 27.12
N GLU A 120 -13.81 14.59 26.12
CA GLU A 120 -14.19 15.63 25.14
C GLU A 120 -14.96 15.07 23.92
N TYR A 121 -15.12 13.73 23.88
CA TYR A 121 -15.87 13.13 22.77
C TYR A 121 -17.37 13.36 22.93
N ARG A 122 -17.98 13.94 21.91
CA ARG A 122 -19.42 14.19 21.88
C ARG A 122 -20.11 13.05 21.15
N LEU A 123 -20.66 12.12 21.92
CA LEU A 123 -21.56 11.09 21.37
C LEU A 123 -22.83 11.76 20.84
N LEU A 124 -23.23 11.44 19.61
CA LEU A 124 -24.39 12.02 18.95
C LEU A 124 -25.68 11.47 19.62
N PRO A 125 -26.69 12.29 19.99
CA PRO A 125 -27.95 11.78 20.49
C PRO A 125 -28.63 10.83 19.47
N LEU A 126 -29.31 9.77 19.94
CA LEU A 126 -29.93 8.76 19.06
C LEU A 126 -30.96 9.36 18.10
N GLU A 127 -31.67 10.39 18.51
CA GLU A 127 -32.62 11.12 17.66
C GLU A 127 -31.93 11.84 16.50
N GLU A 128 -30.81 12.50 16.78
CA GLU A 128 -29.99 13.16 15.74
C GLU A 128 -29.37 12.12 14.82
N LEU A 129 -28.87 11.00 15.36
CA LEU A 129 -28.32 9.89 14.58
C LEU A 129 -29.38 9.30 13.65
N LYS A 130 -30.61 9.09 14.16
CA LYS A 130 -31.73 8.60 13.36
C LYS A 130 -32.06 9.55 12.21
N GLN A 131 -32.16 10.85 12.48
CA GLN A 131 -32.43 11.87 11.46
C GLN A 131 -31.32 11.85 10.39
N PHE A 132 -30.05 11.76 10.78
CA PHE A 132 -28.94 11.66 9.86
C PHE A 132 -29.05 10.44 8.94
N ILE A 133 -29.34 9.26 9.51
CA ILE A 133 -29.50 8.00 8.75
C ILE A 133 -30.69 8.09 7.79
N ASP A 134 -31.81 8.65 8.25
CA ASP A 134 -33.02 8.82 7.43
C ASP A 134 -32.76 9.73 6.22
N GLN A 135 -31.91 10.76 6.38
CA GLN A 135 -31.56 11.72 5.33
C GLN A 135 -30.48 11.21 4.41
N HIS A 136 -29.39 10.63 4.95
CA HIS A 136 -28.16 10.31 4.21
C HIS A 136 -28.03 8.84 3.81
N LYS A 137 -28.75 7.94 4.45
CA LYS A 137 -28.76 6.47 4.23
C LYS A 137 -27.41 5.79 4.52
N HIS A 138 -26.55 6.42 5.29
CA HIS A 138 -25.31 5.87 5.84
C HIS A 138 -25.03 6.45 7.22
N LEU A 139 -24.09 5.87 7.96
CA LEU A 139 -23.66 6.39 9.27
C LEU A 139 -22.79 7.66 9.13
N PRO A 140 -22.83 8.58 10.11
CA PRO A 140 -21.90 9.71 10.15
C PRO A 140 -20.45 9.24 10.06
N ASN A 141 -19.63 9.98 9.34
CA ASN A 141 -18.20 9.70 9.09
C ASN A 141 -17.90 8.42 8.29
N ILE A 142 -18.91 7.65 7.88
CA ILE A 142 -18.73 6.52 6.97
C ILE A 142 -19.03 7.00 5.54
N PRO A 143 -18.14 6.77 4.56
CA PRO A 143 -18.39 7.18 3.19
C PRO A 143 -19.62 6.48 2.60
N SER A 144 -20.38 7.19 1.78
CA SER A 144 -21.51 6.62 1.05
C SER A 144 -21.06 5.61 -0.02
N ALA A 145 -21.95 4.72 -0.44
CA ALA A 145 -21.66 3.78 -1.53
C ALA A 145 -21.17 4.48 -2.79
N LYS A 146 -21.79 5.62 -3.14
CA LYS A 146 -21.41 6.43 -4.30
C LYS A 146 -19.97 6.97 -4.20
N GLU A 147 -19.57 7.45 -3.03
CA GLU A 147 -18.20 7.94 -2.81
C GLU A 147 -17.17 6.82 -2.93
N ILE A 148 -17.53 5.60 -2.46
CA ILE A 148 -16.65 4.42 -2.60
C ILE A 148 -16.54 3.99 -4.06
N GLU A 149 -17.62 4.01 -4.83
CA GLU A 149 -17.62 3.70 -6.26
C GLU A 149 -16.75 4.68 -7.06
N GLU A 150 -16.80 5.97 -6.73
CA GLU A 150 -16.06 7.02 -7.44
C GLU A 150 -14.57 7.08 -7.06
N LYS A 151 -14.23 6.88 -5.79
CA LYS A 151 -12.89 7.17 -5.24
C LYS A 151 -12.14 5.93 -4.76
N GLY A 152 -12.80 4.78 -4.68
CA GLY A 152 -12.28 3.59 -4.03
C GLY A 152 -12.34 3.70 -2.50
N LEU A 153 -11.84 2.68 -1.81
CA LEU A 153 -11.86 2.55 -0.36
C LEU A 153 -10.44 2.54 0.20
N ASN A 154 -10.13 3.47 1.10
CA ASN A 154 -8.90 3.45 1.89
C ASN A 154 -9.09 2.51 3.08
N VAL A 155 -8.52 1.30 3.01
CA VAL A 155 -8.75 0.23 3.99
C VAL A 155 -8.46 0.68 5.43
N GLY A 156 -7.32 1.33 5.68
CA GLY A 156 -6.95 1.78 7.03
C GLY A 156 -7.90 2.85 7.60
N ASP A 157 -8.30 3.82 6.78
CA ASP A 157 -9.22 4.88 7.21
C ASP A 157 -10.62 4.31 7.55
N VAL A 158 -11.11 3.40 6.71
CA VAL A 158 -12.42 2.78 6.95
C VAL A 158 -12.38 1.87 8.17
N GLN A 159 -11.33 1.09 8.39
CA GLN A 159 -11.19 0.28 9.59
C GLN A 159 -11.19 1.13 10.87
N LYS A 160 -10.48 2.26 10.88
CA LYS A 160 -10.51 3.22 11.99
C LYS A 160 -11.92 3.74 12.25
N ARG A 161 -12.65 4.17 11.20
CA ARG A 161 -14.03 4.66 11.31
C ARG A 161 -15.01 3.58 11.77
N MET A 162 -14.82 2.34 11.31
CA MET A 162 -15.62 1.21 11.80
C MET A 162 -15.40 0.96 13.29
N MET A 163 -14.14 1.06 13.77
CA MET A 163 -13.83 0.94 15.20
C MET A 163 -14.50 2.08 15.99
N GLU A 164 -14.42 3.33 15.51
CA GLU A 164 -15.15 4.47 16.09
C GLU A 164 -16.65 4.14 16.25
N LYS A 165 -17.29 3.59 15.24
CA LYS A 165 -18.72 3.23 15.33
C LYS A 165 -19.00 2.05 16.28
N ILE A 166 -18.08 1.11 16.41
CA ILE A 166 -18.18 0.03 17.41
C ILE A 166 -18.07 0.60 18.83
N GLU A 167 -17.17 1.53 19.06
CA GLU A 167 -17.00 2.19 20.35
C GLU A 167 -18.20 3.08 20.70
N GLU A 168 -18.72 3.88 19.76
CA GLU A 168 -19.98 4.62 19.93
C GLU A 168 -21.15 3.71 20.27
N LEU A 169 -21.29 2.60 19.52
CA LEU A 169 -22.34 1.60 19.77
C LEU A 169 -22.22 0.99 21.17
N THR A 170 -21.00 0.76 21.64
CA THR A 170 -20.73 0.28 23.01
C THR A 170 -21.21 1.29 24.05
N LEU A 171 -20.98 2.59 23.85
CA LEU A 171 -21.48 3.63 24.74
C LEU A 171 -23.01 3.67 24.79
N TYR A 172 -23.69 3.62 23.63
CA TYR A 172 -25.16 3.55 23.60
C TYR A 172 -25.69 2.31 24.31
N LEU A 173 -25.03 1.17 24.15
CA LEU A 173 -25.44 -0.08 24.81
C LEU A 173 -25.28 0.01 26.33
N LEU A 174 -24.20 0.62 26.83
CA LEU A 174 -23.98 0.83 28.26
C LEU A 174 -25.04 1.76 28.85
N GLU A 175 -25.38 2.84 28.15
CA GLU A 175 -26.44 3.76 28.56
C GLU A 175 -27.81 3.07 28.59
N ALA A 176 -28.18 2.37 27.50
CA ALA A 176 -29.45 1.62 27.44
C ALA A 176 -29.55 0.58 28.56
N ASN A 177 -28.47 -0.14 28.87
CA ASN A 177 -28.45 -1.11 29.97
C ASN A 177 -28.61 -0.43 31.32
N SER A 178 -28.07 0.75 31.53
CA SER A 178 -28.27 1.54 32.75
C SER A 178 -29.74 1.96 32.92
N GLN A 179 -30.34 2.46 31.85
CA GLN A 179 -31.77 2.85 31.84
C GLN A 179 -32.68 1.66 32.10
N ILE A 180 -32.43 0.50 31.51
CA ILE A 180 -33.18 -0.75 31.76
C ILE A 180 -33.10 -1.16 33.23
N ARG A 181 -31.90 -1.11 33.83
CA ARG A 181 -31.73 -1.43 35.28
C ARG A 181 -32.52 -0.47 36.15
N GLN A 182 -32.52 0.80 35.85
CA GLN A 182 -33.27 1.80 36.59
C GLN A 182 -34.76 1.55 36.50
N LEU A 183 -35.30 1.28 35.30
CA LEU A 183 -36.69 0.93 35.09
C LEU A 183 -37.11 -0.36 35.84
N GLN A 184 -36.23 -1.35 35.90
CA GLN A 184 -36.48 -2.59 36.69
C GLN A 184 -36.61 -2.28 38.18
N ILE A 185 -35.73 -1.43 38.74
CA ILE A 185 -35.79 -1.02 40.15
C ILE A 185 -37.12 -0.26 40.44
N GLU A 186 -37.47 0.69 39.56
CA GLU A 186 -38.71 1.46 39.69
C GLU A 186 -39.93 0.56 39.63
N MET A 187 -39.96 -0.40 38.71
CA MET A 187 -41.04 -1.37 38.55
C MET A 187 -41.22 -2.28 39.78
N GLU A 188 -40.09 -2.72 40.37
CA GLU A 188 -40.13 -3.48 41.65
C GLU A 188 -40.66 -2.64 42.81
N SER A 189 -40.31 -1.37 42.88
CA SER A 189 -40.78 -0.45 43.90
C SER A 189 -42.29 -0.21 43.81
N LEU A 190 -42.82 -0.06 42.58
CA LEU A 190 -44.25 0.12 42.32
C LEU A 190 -45.05 -1.16 42.67
N LYS A 191 -44.53 -2.33 42.32
CA LYS A 191 -45.18 -3.62 42.71
C LYS A 191 -45.30 -3.77 44.24
N LYS A 192 -44.25 -3.38 44.98
CA LYS A 192 -44.28 -3.40 46.46
C LYS A 192 -45.29 -2.40 47.03
N LYS A 193 -45.53 -1.25 46.43
CA LYS A 193 -46.51 -0.26 46.86
C LYS A 193 -47.95 -0.72 46.56
N ASN A 194 -48.20 -1.40 45.45
CA ASN A 194 -49.55 -1.88 45.08
C ASN A 194 -49.98 -3.14 45.82
N ASN A 195 -49.06 -3.85 46.50
CA ASN A 195 -49.37 -5.03 47.29
C ASN A 195 -49.53 -4.72 48.80
N LYS A 196 -49.59 -3.45 49.19
CA LYS A 196 -49.96 -2.96 50.54
C LYS A 196 -51.32 -2.30 50.48
#